data_6c268f58b6be972b8b40106f1fb889bc
#
_entry.id   6c268f58b6be972b8b40106f1fb889bc
#
_cell.length_a   1.000
_cell.length_b   1.000
_cell.length_c   1.000
_cell.angle_alpha   90.00
_cell.angle_beta   90.00
_cell.angle_gamma   90.00
#
_symmetry.space_group_name_H-M   'P 1'
#
loop_
_entity.id
_entity.type
_entity.pdbx_description
1 polymer ?
#
loop_
_entity_poly.entity_id
_entity_poly.type
_entity_poly.pdbx_seq_one_letter_code
_entity_poly.pdbx_strand_id
1 'polypeptide(L)'
;MIKLNITFLLFFIVLSSCNKEPKKKDIKKDTTTEEETIYLRISRNEYKDQLYGFWLGQSIANWTGLVTEMDKIGNIGDIKTGEFYTREDWGKPDQPSIWGEGLPSDLSPDINFVFKGVDEIWGADDDTDIEYMYQHLLYRHKKSILTPEQIRNGWLQHIKLEEENYLWVSNQKAFDLMQEGILPPKTGSPKLNEHFEMIDAQLTTEIFGLFAPTKPEIAIRMAQLPIQTVARNDAEDISKFYVTMYSLASINSGKTMSQRIHKMANTSRKVLPDSSYPAQMFDYSQKLYMSGIPWEQTRDSIYYKYQVNQENGYNITSKNLYCNGCFASGINFAASLVSLFYGEGDLKKTIKIGTLAGWDSDNPTATWGGLIGFMIGKDGIEAAFDRKFSNRFNIHRTRQNFPNDGIDTFENMSQKGLIVTDRVVKEEIGGIIDIEENMWLIPIKPRNNQK
;
A
#
# COMPACT_ATOMS: atom_id res chain seq x y z
N MET A 1 75.93 -60.21 41.00
CA MET A 1 76.93 -59.96 42.07
C MET A 1 76.58 -58.61 42.71
N ILE A 2 76.36 -58.72 44.10
CA ILE A 2 76.60 -57.68 45.13
C ILE A 2 75.71 -56.42 45.04
N LYS A 3 74.68 -56.35 45.78
CA LYS A 3 74.39 -55.71 47.08
C LYS A 3 75.10 -54.35 47.31
N LEU A 4 74.29 -53.28 47.55
CA LEU A 4 74.44 -52.66 48.89
C LEU A 4 73.26 -51.69 49.19
N ASN A 5 72.63 -51.95 50.33
CA ASN A 5 71.71 -51.06 51.07
C ASN A 5 72.51 -49.92 51.68
N ILE A 6 71.96 -48.72 51.82
CA ILE A 6 72.19 -47.88 53.00
C ILE A 6 70.89 -47.01 53.21
N THR A 7 70.32 -47.25 54.39
CA THR A 7 69.34 -46.46 55.12
C THR A 7 70.00 -45.25 55.76
N PHE A 8 69.42 -44.06 55.74
CA PHE A 8 69.65 -43.08 56.80
C PHE A 8 68.46 -42.21 57.09
N LEU A 9 68.32 -41.94 58.29
CA LEU A 9 67.27 -41.58 59.25
C LEU A 9 66.99 -40.07 59.24
N LEU A 10 65.77 -39.71 59.39
CA LEU A 10 65.04 -38.56 60.02
C LEU A 10 65.86 -37.32 60.40
N PHE A 11 65.32 -36.14 59.98
CA PHE A 11 65.13 -35.03 60.93
C PHE A 11 63.83 -34.20 60.57
N PHE A 12 62.90 -34.16 61.52
CA PHE A 12 61.69 -33.31 61.48
C PHE A 12 62.13 -31.86 61.82
N ILE A 13 61.76 -30.91 60.97
CA ILE A 13 61.63 -29.52 61.37
C ILE A 13 60.22 -29.03 60.93
N VAL A 14 59.37 -28.79 61.88
CA VAL A 14 58.04 -28.15 61.73
C VAL A 14 58.35 -26.62 61.59
N LEU A 15 58.05 -26.04 60.45
CA LEU A 15 57.88 -24.61 60.31
C LEU A 15 56.50 -24.35 59.79
N SER A 16 55.62 -23.81 60.69
CA SER A 16 54.32 -23.27 60.38
C SER A 16 54.51 -22.07 59.45
N SER A 17 54.08 -22.18 58.19
CA SER A 17 53.93 -21.05 57.30
C SER A 17 52.47 -20.99 56.86
N CYS A 18 51.78 -19.91 57.28
CA CYS A 18 50.44 -19.55 56.82
C CYS A 18 50.48 -19.24 55.30
N ASN A 19 50.03 -20.16 54.49
CA ASN A 19 49.71 -19.87 53.08
C ASN A 19 48.23 -19.55 52.97
N LYS A 20 47.95 -18.27 52.74
CA LYS A 20 46.65 -17.82 52.23
C LYS A 20 46.50 -18.34 50.81
N GLU A 21 45.54 -19.26 50.58
CA GLU A 21 45.10 -19.64 49.24
C GLU A 21 44.53 -18.42 48.48
N PRO A 22 44.89 -18.20 47.20
CA PRO A 22 44.24 -17.19 46.41
C PRO A 22 42.81 -17.64 46.08
N LYS A 23 41.83 -16.85 46.50
CA LYS A 23 40.43 -17.03 46.12
C LYS A 23 40.38 -17.14 44.58
N LYS A 24 39.96 -18.30 44.06
CA LYS A 24 39.50 -18.44 42.66
C LYS A 24 38.36 -17.44 42.48
N LYS A 25 38.63 -16.40 41.63
CA LYS A 25 37.58 -15.59 41.04
C LYS A 25 36.75 -16.54 40.18
N ASP A 26 35.54 -16.83 40.62
CA ASP A 26 34.49 -17.36 39.74
C ASP A 26 34.31 -16.37 38.58
N ILE A 27 34.89 -16.71 37.45
CA ILE A 27 34.52 -16.10 36.19
C ILE A 27 33.11 -16.57 35.92
N LYS A 28 32.11 -15.74 36.29
CA LYS A 28 30.79 -15.88 35.75
C LYS A 28 30.96 -15.88 34.24
N LYS A 29 30.83 -17.03 33.61
CA LYS A 29 30.56 -17.13 32.17
C LYS A 29 29.24 -16.41 31.95
N ASP A 30 29.35 -15.20 31.42
CA ASP A 30 28.20 -14.49 30.87
C ASP A 30 27.77 -15.32 29.66
N THR A 31 26.92 -16.28 29.87
CA THR A 31 26.19 -16.98 28.81
C THR A 31 25.11 -16.00 28.36
N THR A 32 25.50 -15.00 27.58
CA THR A 32 24.59 -14.39 26.62
C THR A 32 24.19 -15.51 25.69
N THR A 33 23.05 -16.12 25.96
CA THR A 33 22.34 -16.92 24.98
C THR A 33 22.06 -15.97 23.82
N GLU A 34 22.78 -16.10 22.72
CA GLU A 34 22.40 -15.51 21.45
C GLU A 34 20.99 -16.08 21.18
N GLU A 35 19.97 -15.23 21.28
CA GLU A 35 18.61 -15.60 20.89
C GLU A 35 18.67 -15.92 19.39
N GLU A 36 18.41 -17.17 19.06
CA GLU A 36 18.41 -17.64 17.67
C GLU A 36 17.33 -16.86 16.90
N THR A 37 17.74 -16.05 15.94
CA THR A 37 16.82 -15.22 15.14
C THR A 37 15.96 -16.13 14.25
N ILE A 38 14.67 -16.10 14.46
CA ILE A 38 13.70 -16.82 13.62
C ILE A 38 13.45 -15.98 12.37
N TYR A 39 13.51 -16.64 11.22
CA TYR A 39 13.26 -16.01 9.93
C TYR A 39 11.96 -16.50 9.28
N LEU A 40 11.20 -15.56 8.71
CA LEU A 40 10.17 -15.87 7.73
C LEU A 40 10.86 -15.99 6.35
N ARG A 41 10.56 -17.07 5.64
CA ARG A 41 11.10 -17.33 4.29
C ARG A 41 10.06 -16.89 3.26
N ILE A 42 10.48 -16.06 2.30
CA ILE A 42 9.63 -15.59 1.20
C ILE A 42 10.34 -15.90 -0.12
N SER A 43 9.67 -16.62 -1.02
CA SER A 43 10.18 -16.94 -2.36
C SER A 43 10.21 -15.68 -3.21
N ARG A 44 11.39 -15.36 -3.79
CA ARG A 44 11.55 -14.20 -4.67
C ARG A 44 10.86 -14.42 -6.03
N ASN A 45 10.78 -15.66 -6.51
CA ASN A 45 10.06 -15.96 -7.74
C ASN A 45 8.54 -15.78 -7.56
N GLU A 46 7.98 -16.32 -6.48
CA GLU A 46 6.56 -16.14 -6.16
C GLU A 46 6.24 -14.65 -5.94
N TYR A 47 7.12 -13.94 -5.25
CA TYR A 47 6.93 -12.50 -5.01
C TYR A 47 6.96 -11.69 -6.30
N LYS A 48 7.82 -12.05 -7.25
CA LYS A 48 7.84 -11.43 -8.57
C LYS A 48 6.53 -11.67 -9.33
N ASP A 49 5.98 -12.88 -9.27
CA ASP A 49 4.66 -13.19 -9.86
C ASP A 49 3.54 -12.41 -9.15
N GLN A 50 3.62 -12.26 -7.83
CA GLN A 50 2.70 -11.43 -7.06
C GLN A 50 2.79 -9.95 -7.47
N LEU A 51 3.99 -9.40 -7.69
CA LEU A 51 4.18 -8.04 -8.22
C LEU A 51 3.59 -7.89 -9.64
N TYR A 52 3.68 -8.92 -10.47
CA TYR A 52 2.98 -8.94 -11.75
C TYR A 52 1.47 -8.90 -11.55
N GLY A 53 0.97 -9.72 -10.63
CA GLY A 53 -0.44 -9.75 -10.25
C GLY A 53 -0.94 -8.40 -9.72
N PHE A 54 -0.10 -7.66 -8.98
CA PHE A 54 -0.41 -6.30 -8.56
C PHE A 54 -0.67 -5.38 -9.75
N TRP A 55 0.26 -5.26 -10.68
CA TRP A 55 0.14 -4.37 -11.84
C TRP A 55 -1.03 -4.75 -12.75
N LEU A 56 -1.22 -6.05 -13.01
CA LEU A 56 -2.33 -6.52 -13.84
C LEU A 56 -3.69 -6.31 -13.15
N GLY A 57 -3.77 -6.66 -11.87
CA GLY A 57 -5.01 -6.53 -11.09
C GLY A 57 -5.42 -5.08 -10.92
N GLN A 58 -4.46 -4.18 -10.64
CA GLN A 58 -4.66 -2.75 -10.57
C GLN A 58 -5.15 -2.19 -11.92
N SER A 59 -4.50 -2.54 -13.03
CA SER A 59 -4.89 -2.06 -14.36
C SER A 59 -6.32 -2.50 -14.75
N ILE A 60 -6.69 -3.76 -14.51
CA ILE A 60 -8.06 -4.24 -14.78
C ILE A 60 -9.08 -3.48 -13.93
N ALA A 61 -8.76 -3.29 -12.66
CA ALA A 61 -9.67 -2.69 -11.71
C ALA A 61 -9.82 -1.19 -11.92
N ASN A 62 -8.72 -0.47 -12.13
CA ASN A 62 -8.71 0.95 -12.43
C ASN A 62 -9.55 1.25 -13.68
N TRP A 63 -9.25 0.62 -14.83
CA TRP A 63 -10.01 0.82 -16.07
C TRP A 63 -11.48 0.43 -15.95
N THR A 64 -11.82 -0.50 -15.08
CA THR A 64 -13.22 -0.86 -14.80
C THR A 64 -13.90 0.20 -13.93
N GLY A 65 -13.19 0.73 -12.95
CA GLY A 65 -13.69 1.80 -12.08
C GLY A 65 -13.89 3.13 -12.80
N LEU A 66 -12.96 3.48 -13.73
CA LEU A 66 -13.05 4.66 -14.58
C LEU A 66 -14.36 4.74 -15.42
N VAL A 67 -15.05 3.63 -15.65
CA VAL A 67 -16.35 3.66 -16.36
C VAL A 67 -17.39 4.50 -15.61
N THR A 68 -17.38 4.43 -14.27
CA THR A 68 -18.38 5.10 -13.41
C THR A 68 -17.81 6.21 -12.54
N GLU A 69 -16.58 6.62 -12.81
CA GLU A 69 -15.90 7.66 -12.05
C GLU A 69 -16.71 8.96 -12.06
N MET A 70 -17.01 9.46 -10.87
CA MET A 70 -17.80 10.68 -10.65
C MET A 70 -19.22 10.70 -11.23
N ASP A 71 -19.79 9.58 -11.63
CA ASP A 71 -21.19 9.50 -12.04
C ASP A 71 -22.13 9.75 -10.85
N LYS A 72 -21.76 9.23 -9.69
CA LYS A 72 -22.57 9.22 -8.47
C LYS A 72 -21.77 9.73 -7.27
N ILE A 73 -21.99 11.00 -6.93
CA ILE A 73 -21.32 11.66 -5.79
C ILE A 73 -22.30 12.14 -4.72
N GLY A 74 -23.59 11.77 -4.85
CA GLY A 74 -24.67 12.20 -3.98
C GLY A 74 -25.36 13.47 -4.46
N ASN A 75 -26.24 14.01 -3.61
CA ASN A 75 -27.14 15.13 -3.93
C ASN A 75 -26.96 16.29 -2.95
N ILE A 76 -25.72 16.83 -2.85
CA ILE A 76 -25.37 17.90 -1.93
C ILE A 76 -25.21 19.22 -2.70
N GLY A 77 -25.69 20.32 -2.12
CA GLY A 77 -25.61 21.64 -2.74
C GLY A 77 -26.28 21.68 -4.10
N ASP A 78 -25.62 22.24 -5.10
CA ASP A 78 -26.13 22.40 -6.45
C ASP A 78 -25.88 21.16 -7.33
N ILE A 79 -24.98 20.26 -6.91
CA ILE A 79 -24.65 19.05 -7.66
C ILE A 79 -25.65 17.95 -7.30
N LYS A 80 -26.33 17.40 -8.31
CA LYS A 80 -27.34 16.37 -8.18
C LYS A 80 -27.05 15.25 -9.17
N THR A 81 -26.53 14.13 -8.66
CA THR A 81 -26.20 12.96 -9.50
C THR A 81 -27.24 11.83 -9.39
N GLY A 82 -28.35 12.08 -8.68
CA GLY A 82 -29.40 11.09 -8.47
C GLY A 82 -29.02 10.04 -7.42
N GLU A 83 -29.69 8.90 -7.49
CA GLU A 83 -29.41 7.77 -6.60
C GLU A 83 -28.11 7.08 -7.01
N PHE A 84 -27.43 6.53 -6.03
CA PHE A 84 -26.23 5.73 -6.27
C PHE A 84 -26.58 4.42 -6.99
N TYR A 85 -25.62 3.87 -7.72
CA TYR A 85 -25.75 2.57 -8.35
C TYR A 85 -25.98 1.45 -7.34
N THR A 86 -26.64 0.39 -7.81
CA THR A 86 -26.89 -0.85 -7.08
C THR A 86 -26.28 -2.03 -7.84
N ARG A 87 -26.29 -3.22 -7.26
CA ARG A 87 -25.86 -4.44 -7.95
C ARG A 87 -26.60 -4.73 -9.25
N GLU A 88 -27.83 -4.20 -9.37
CA GLU A 88 -28.68 -4.38 -10.55
C GLU A 88 -28.24 -3.51 -11.75
N ASP A 89 -27.32 -2.55 -11.51
CA ASP A 89 -26.81 -1.67 -12.56
C ASP A 89 -25.60 -2.25 -13.29
N TRP A 90 -25.00 -3.32 -12.77
CA TRP A 90 -23.94 -4.03 -13.45
C TRP A 90 -24.42 -4.64 -14.78
N GLY A 91 -23.76 -4.29 -15.89
CA GLY A 91 -24.13 -4.69 -17.25
C GLY A 91 -25.20 -3.81 -17.89
N LYS A 92 -25.65 -2.75 -17.22
CA LYS A 92 -26.53 -1.74 -17.80
C LYS A 92 -25.73 -0.59 -18.41
N PRO A 93 -26.35 0.22 -19.28
CA PRO A 93 -25.73 1.41 -19.84
C PRO A 93 -25.19 2.32 -18.75
N ASP A 94 -23.99 2.82 -18.99
CA ASP A 94 -23.33 3.81 -18.18
C ASP A 94 -24.06 5.14 -18.18
N GLN A 95 -23.88 5.95 -17.14
CA GLN A 95 -24.47 7.28 -17.01
C GLN A 95 -23.37 8.35 -17.08
N PRO A 96 -23.71 9.59 -17.46
CA PRO A 96 -22.72 10.65 -17.52
C PRO A 96 -22.14 10.99 -16.15
N SER A 97 -20.81 11.15 -16.08
CA SER A 97 -20.14 11.74 -14.92
C SER A 97 -20.45 13.23 -14.79
N ILE A 98 -20.06 13.83 -13.68
CA ILE A 98 -20.18 15.29 -13.48
C ILE A 98 -19.37 16.11 -14.49
N TRP A 99 -18.45 15.49 -15.21
CA TRP A 99 -17.65 16.12 -16.29
C TRP A 99 -18.11 15.74 -17.69
N GLY A 100 -18.96 14.72 -17.81
CA GLY A 100 -19.27 14.07 -19.08
C GLY A 100 -20.17 14.87 -20.03
N GLU A 101 -20.51 16.12 -19.73
CA GLU A 101 -21.39 16.98 -20.56
C GLU A 101 -22.67 16.26 -21.03
N GLY A 102 -23.16 15.32 -20.24
CA GLY A 102 -24.34 14.49 -20.55
C GLY A 102 -24.03 13.23 -21.37
N LEU A 103 -22.74 12.88 -21.55
CA LEU A 103 -22.32 11.67 -22.24
C LEU A 103 -21.74 10.63 -21.26
N PRO A 104 -21.97 9.34 -21.52
CA PRO A 104 -21.33 8.26 -20.76
C PRO A 104 -19.82 8.18 -21.05
N SER A 105 -19.11 7.33 -20.29
CA SER A 105 -17.68 7.09 -20.47
C SER A 105 -17.34 6.54 -21.86
N ASP A 106 -16.21 7.00 -22.42
CA ASP A 106 -15.65 6.48 -23.69
C ASP A 106 -15.06 5.05 -23.54
N LEU A 107 -14.85 4.57 -22.32
CA LEU A 107 -14.16 3.30 -22.07
C LEU A 107 -15.08 2.10 -22.29
N SER A 108 -16.34 2.23 -21.92
CA SER A 108 -17.36 1.21 -22.11
C SER A 108 -18.75 1.85 -22.15
N PRO A 109 -19.63 1.44 -23.07
CA PRO A 109 -21.01 1.93 -23.08
C PRO A 109 -21.86 1.36 -21.93
N ASP A 110 -21.40 0.28 -21.31
CA ASP A 110 -22.09 -0.40 -20.22
C ASP A 110 -21.14 -0.53 -19.03
N ILE A 111 -21.69 -0.52 -17.82
CA ILE A 111 -20.95 -0.74 -16.57
C ILE A 111 -20.50 -2.21 -16.52
N ASN A 112 -19.28 -2.48 -16.98
CA ASN A 112 -18.74 -3.82 -17.08
C ASN A 112 -17.22 -3.81 -16.93
N PHE A 113 -16.61 -5.00 -16.78
CA PHE A 113 -15.17 -5.12 -16.78
C PHE A 113 -14.54 -4.61 -18.08
N VAL A 114 -13.52 -3.79 -17.95
CA VAL A 114 -12.70 -3.34 -19.08
C VAL A 114 -11.43 -4.19 -19.13
N PHE A 115 -11.13 -4.71 -20.32
CA PHE A 115 -10.00 -5.61 -20.53
C PHE A 115 -9.14 -5.20 -21.72
N LYS A 116 -7.86 -5.51 -21.64
CA LYS A 116 -6.93 -5.47 -22.78
C LYS A 116 -6.46 -6.88 -23.11
N GLY A 117 -6.72 -7.32 -24.35
CA GLY A 117 -6.25 -8.60 -24.88
C GLY A 117 -4.74 -8.62 -25.08
N VAL A 118 -4.18 -9.82 -25.36
CA VAL A 118 -2.73 -10.05 -25.43
C VAL A 118 -1.97 -9.15 -26.39
N ASP A 119 -2.60 -8.69 -27.46
CA ASP A 119 -2.01 -7.83 -28.49
C ASP A 119 -2.23 -6.33 -28.25
N GLU A 120 -3.00 -5.98 -27.23
CA GLU A 120 -3.32 -4.60 -26.86
C GLU A 120 -2.30 -4.05 -25.83
N ILE A 121 -2.52 -2.81 -25.38
CA ILE A 121 -1.70 -2.16 -24.36
C ILE A 121 -2.60 -1.50 -23.32
N TRP A 122 -2.28 -1.69 -22.04
CA TRP A 122 -2.91 -0.96 -20.94
C TRP A 122 -2.44 0.49 -20.96
N GLY A 123 -3.35 1.41 -20.83
CA GLY A 123 -3.02 2.79 -20.49
C GLY A 123 -2.82 2.95 -18.98
N ALA A 124 -2.50 4.16 -18.59
CA ALA A 124 -2.38 4.57 -17.20
C ALA A 124 -3.13 5.90 -16.99
N ASP A 125 -3.52 6.14 -15.76
CA ASP A 125 -3.92 7.42 -15.21
C ASP A 125 -3.14 7.68 -13.91
N ASP A 126 -3.57 8.60 -13.07
CA ASP A 126 -2.83 8.96 -11.86
C ASP A 126 -2.84 7.86 -10.78
N ASP A 127 -3.84 6.97 -10.75
CA ASP A 127 -3.88 5.80 -9.86
C ASP A 127 -2.78 4.76 -10.14
N THR A 128 -2.21 4.78 -11.33
CA THR A 128 -1.22 3.78 -11.74
C THR A 128 0.12 4.40 -12.11
N ASP A 129 0.15 5.59 -12.71
CA ASP A 129 1.36 6.15 -13.29
C ASP A 129 2.29 6.80 -12.25
N ILE A 130 1.76 7.38 -11.17
CA ILE A 130 2.60 7.98 -10.12
C ILE A 130 3.24 6.88 -9.26
N GLU A 131 2.57 5.76 -9.02
CA GLU A 131 3.18 4.59 -8.41
C GLU A 131 4.32 4.01 -9.26
N TYR A 132 4.09 3.90 -10.58
CA TYR A 132 5.14 3.52 -11.52
C TYR A 132 6.32 4.49 -11.47
N MET A 133 6.05 5.79 -11.41
CA MET A 133 7.08 6.83 -11.28
C MET A 133 7.88 6.66 -9.98
N TYR A 134 7.24 6.45 -8.83
CA TYR A 134 7.94 6.21 -7.56
C TYR A 134 8.80 4.95 -7.60
N GLN A 135 8.29 3.86 -8.15
CA GLN A 135 9.10 2.65 -8.36
C GLN A 135 10.31 2.93 -9.25
N HIS A 136 10.11 3.67 -10.35
CA HIS A 136 11.19 4.09 -11.26
C HIS A 136 12.26 4.92 -10.54
N LEU A 137 11.86 5.88 -9.71
CA LEU A 137 12.80 6.72 -8.94
C LEU A 137 13.62 5.89 -7.95
N LEU A 138 12.98 5.01 -7.17
CA LEU A 138 13.67 4.11 -6.24
C LEU A 138 14.68 3.21 -6.97
N TYR A 139 14.26 2.63 -8.09
CA TYR A 139 15.12 1.77 -8.92
C TYR A 139 16.31 2.53 -9.50
N ARG A 140 16.06 3.69 -10.14
CA ARG A 140 17.08 4.52 -10.80
C ARG A 140 18.09 5.10 -9.82
N HIS A 141 17.62 5.63 -8.69
CA HIS A 141 18.50 6.19 -7.66
C HIS A 141 19.20 5.12 -6.81
N LYS A 142 18.82 3.87 -6.96
CA LYS A 142 19.32 2.76 -6.12
C LYS A 142 19.18 3.08 -4.63
N LYS A 143 18.00 3.52 -4.24
CA LYS A 143 17.64 3.89 -2.86
C LYS A 143 16.44 3.09 -2.37
N SER A 144 16.37 2.86 -1.07
CA SER A 144 15.20 2.36 -0.37
C SER A 144 14.28 3.49 0.08
N ILE A 145 14.82 4.69 0.32
CA ILE A 145 14.09 5.89 0.73
C ILE A 145 14.53 7.06 -0.15
N LEU A 146 13.56 7.81 -0.69
CA LEU A 146 13.81 9.00 -1.51
C LEU A 146 14.02 10.24 -0.64
N THR A 147 14.87 11.17 -1.10
CA THR A 147 15.03 12.49 -0.49
C THR A 147 14.02 13.50 -1.05
N PRO A 148 13.79 14.64 -0.38
CA PRO A 148 12.94 15.71 -0.89
C PRO A 148 13.33 16.18 -2.29
N GLU A 149 14.63 16.31 -2.55
CA GLU A 149 15.16 16.73 -3.84
C GLU A 149 14.93 15.66 -4.92
N GLN A 150 15.07 14.37 -4.56
CA GLN A 150 14.82 13.27 -5.51
C GLN A 150 13.35 13.21 -5.92
N ILE A 151 12.42 13.43 -5.00
CA ILE A 151 10.99 13.51 -5.31
C ILE A 151 10.72 14.70 -6.19
N ARG A 152 11.11 15.91 -5.77
CA ARG A 152 10.89 17.13 -6.56
C ARG A 152 11.49 17.00 -7.98
N ASN A 153 12.74 16.60 -8.07
CA ASN A 153 13.41 16.51 -9.38
C ASN A 153 12.78 15.41 -10.25
N GLY A 154 12.33 14.30 -9.65
CA GLY A 154 11.61 13.25 -10.35
C GLY A 154 10.28 13.74 -10.92
N TRP A 155 9.48 14.44 -10.13
CA TRP A 155 8.21 15.01 -10.58
C TRP A 155 8.42 16.02 -11.72
N LEU A 156 9.36 16.98 -11.55
CA LEU A 156 9.64 17.99 -12.59
C LEU A 156 10.28 17.38 -13.86
N GLN A 157 10.99 16.26 -13.75
CA GLN A 157 11.56 15.56 -14.88
C GLN A 157 10.52 14.76 -15.67
N HIS A 158 9.57 14.13 -14.94
CA HIS A 158 8.72 13.09 -15.53
C HIS A 158 7.30 13.55 -15.82
N ILE A 159 6.87 14.70 -15.36
CA ILE A 159 5.55 15.27 -15.61
C ILE A 159 5.68 16.46 -16.56
N LYS A 160 4.86 16.51 -17.60
CA LYS A 160 4.88 17.60 -18.58
C LYS A 160 4.29 18.89 -18.00
N LEU A 161 4.87 20.02 -18.40
CA LEU A 161 4.44 21.37 -17.99
C LEU A 161 3.52 22.05 -19.00
N GLU A 162 3.59 21.64 -20.27
CA GLU A 162 3.12 22.40 -21.43
C GLU A 162 1.69 22.02 -21.88
N GLU A 163 1.08 21.05 -21.21
CA GLU A 163 -0.30 20.64 -21.47
C GLU A 163 -1.01 20.35 -20.15
N GLU A 164 -2.34 20.22 -20.18
CA GLU A 164 -3.09 19.67 -19.03
C GLU A 164 -2.48 18.32 -18.65
N ASN A 165 -1.91 18.26 -17.45
CA ASN A 165 -1.04 17.15 -17.08
C ASN A 165 -1.76 16.05 -16.28
N TYR A 166 -3.06 16.20 -16.07
CA TYR A 166 -3.90 15.22 -15.37
C TYR A 166 -3.33 14.86 -13.98
N LEU A 167 -2.79 15.87 -13.32
CA LEU A 167 -2.57 15.88 -11.89
C LEU A 167 -3.74 16.63 -11.24
N TRP A 168 -4.50 15.98 -10.44
CA TRP A 168 -5.67 16.61 -9.85
C TRP A 168 -5.35 17.17 -8.45
N VAL A 169 -6.19 18.06 -7.98
CA VAL A 169 -6.26 18.62 -6.63
C VAL A 169 -4.93 18.76 -5.88
N SER A 170 -4.62 17.89 -4.91
CA SER A 170 -3.41 18.04 -4.09
C SER A 170 -2.12 17.67 -4.81
N ASN A 171 -2.17 16.76 -5.79
CA ASN A 171 -1.05 16.47 -6.68
C ASN A 171 -0.68 17.67 -7.54
N GLN A 172 -1.67 18.32 -8.19
CA GLN A 172 -1.43 19.52 -9.01
C GLN A 172 -0.83 20.64 -8.15
N LYS A 173 -1.42 20.91 -6.99
CA LYS A 173 -0.91 21.96 -6.10
C LYS A 173 0.51 21.68 -5.62
N ALA A 174 0.83 20.45 -5.29
CA ALA A 174 2.18 20.08 -4.89
C ALA A 174 3.19 20.25 -6.05
N PHE A 175 2.79 19.89 -7.27
CA PHE A 175 3.60 20.06 -8.46
C PHE A 175 3.91 21.54 -8.75
N ASP A 176 2.91 22.43 -8.67
CA ASP A 176 3.08 23.88 -8.82
C ASP A 176 4.06 24.43 -7.78
N LEU A 177 3.91 24.05 -6.51
CA LEU A 177 4.84 24.43 -5.44
C LEU A 177 6.27 23.92 -5.70
N MET A 178 6.41 22.72 -6.27
CA MET A 178 7.73 22.19 -6.64
C MET A 178 8.38 22.98 -7.77
N GLN A 179 7.60 23.51 -8.73
CA GLN A 179 8.09 24.41 -9.77
C GLN A 179 8.63 25.71 -9.14
N GLU A 180 7.97 26.25 -8.12
CA GLU A 180 8.42 27.41 -7.35
C GLU A 180 9.65 27.12 -6.46
N GLY A 181 10.16 25.90 -6.44
CA GLY A 181 11.33 25.50 -5.64
C GLY A 181 11.01 24.99 -4.24
N ILE A 182 9.74 24.84 -3.89
CA ILE A 182 9.33 24.28 -2.60
C ILE A 182 9.58 22.78 -2.62
N LEU A 183 10.18 22.26 -1.55
CA LEU A 183 10.48 20.84 -1.41
C LEU A 183 9.41 20.12 -0.54
N PRO A 184 9.10 18.83 -0.86
CA PRO A 184 8.46 17.98 0.13
C PRO A 184 9.27 17.97 1.46
N PRO A 185 8.62 17.88 2.60
CA PRO A 185 7.21 17.70 2.84
C PRO A 185 6.39 19.01 2.91
N LYS A 186 6.95 20.17 2.57
CA LYS A 186 6.22 21.45 2.63
C LYS A 186 5.11 21.54 1.60
N THR A 187 5.27 20.89 0.44
CA THR A 187 4.31 20.89 -0.66
C THR A 187 2.93 20.34 -0.29
N GLY A 188 2.84 19.42 0.65
CA GLY A 188 1.57 18.90 1.16
C GLY A 188 1.12 19.54 2.48
N SER A 189 1.76 20.62 2.94
CA SER A 189 1.38 21.23 4.21
C SER A 189 0.05 21.98 4.09
N PRO A 190 -0.83 21.95 5.11
CA PRO A 190 -2.11 22.66 5.10
C PRO A 190 -2.01 24.18 4.87
N LYS A 191 -0.83 24.73 5.09
CA LYS A 191 -0.54 26.15 4.92
C LYS A 191 -0.29 26.54 3.46
N LEU A 192 0.19 25.61 2.62
CA LEU A 192 0.59 25.86 1.24
C LEU A 192 -0.26 25.09 0.23
N ASN A 193 -0.84 23.98 0.65
CA ASN A 193 -1.68 23.12 -0.19
C ASN A 193 -3.06 23.01 0.48
N GLU A 194 -4.03 23.75 -0.01
CA GLU A 194 -5.40 23.76 0.48
C GLU A 194 -6.12 22.42 0.27
N HIS A 195 -5.60 21.56 -0.61
CA HIS A 195 -6.15 20.25 -0.95
C HIS A 195 -5.53 19.09 -0.15
N PHE A 196 -4.81 19.35 0.93
CA PHE A 196 -4.05 18.36 1.71
C PHE A 196 -4.89 17.21 2.31
N GLU A 197 -6.22 17.32 2.31
CA GLU A 197 -7.17 16.28 2.76
C GLU A 197 -7.79 15.48 1.59
N MET A 198 -7.30 15.69 0.36
CA MET A 198 -7.77 14.97 -0.82
C MET A 198 -7.10 13.60 -0.97
N ILE A 199 -7.64 12.81 -1.89
CA ILE A 199 -7.36 11.39 -2.06
C ILE A 199 -5.93 11.07 -2.57
N ASP A 200 -5.27 12.00 -3.22
CA ASP A 200 -4.08 11.78 -4.06
C ASP A 200 -2.94 10.98 -3.40
N ALA A 201 -2.73 11.10 -2.09
CA ALA A 201 -1.68 10.32 -1.42
C ALA A 201 -2.05 8.84 -1.31
N GLN A 202 -3.33 8.51 -1.13
CA GLN A 202 -3.75 7.11 -0.96
C GLN A 202 -3.69 6.32 -2.28
N LEU A 203 -3.93 6.96 -3.42
CA LEU A 203 -3.87 6.33 -4.74
C LEU A 203 -2.45 6.24 -5.33
N THR A 204 -1.47 6.93 -4.75
CA THR A 204 -0.12 7.01 -5.33
C THR A 204 0.98 6.38 -4.48
N THR A 205 0.66 5.87 -3.30
CA THR A 205 1.70 5.45 -2.34
C THR A 205 1.54 4.04 -1.76
N GLU A 206 0.49 3.31 -2.06
CA GLU A 206 0.29 1.96 -1.53
C GLU A 206 1.35 0.96 -1.96
N ILE A 207 1.95 1.12 -3.14
CA ILE A 207 3.04 0.28 -3.66
C ILE A 207 4.24 0.20 -2.69
N PHE A 208 4.48 1.24 -1.87
CA PHE A 208 5.54 1.20 -0.87
C PHE A 208 5.36 0.06 0.14
N GLY A 209 4.10 -0.37 0.38
CA GLY A 209 3.81 -1.54 1.17
C GLY A 209 4.44 -2.81 0.60
N LEU A 210 4.39 -2.97 -0.72
CA LEU A 210 4.95 -4.14 -1.41
C LEU A 210 6.50 -4.16 -1.36
N PHE A 211 7.15 -3.02 -1.21
CA PHE A 211 8.62 -3.00 -1.13
C PHE A 211 9.16 -3.39 0.25
N ALA A 212 8.32 -3.41 1.28
CA ALA A 212 8.69 -3.83 2.64
C ALA A 212 7.80 -4.98 3.13
N PRO A 213 7.97 -6.21 2.58
CA PRO A 213 7.13 -7.35 2.89
C PRO A 213 7.12 -7.66 4.38
N THR A 214 5.93 -7.79 4.96
CA THR A 214 5.67 -8.12 6.38
C THR A 214 6.17 -7.10 7.42
N LYS A 215 6.65 -5.92 6.97
CA LYS A 215 7.24 -4.87 7.82
C LYS A 215 6.53 -3.52 7.63
N PRO A 216 5.28 -3.38 8.10
CA PRO A 216 4.48 -2.16 7.90
C PRO A 216 5.18 -0.90 8.41
N GLU A 217 5.91 -0.99 9.52
CA GLU A 217 6.65 0.14 10.09
C GLU A 217 7.75 0.66 9.16
N ILE A 218 8.36 -0.24 8.38
CA ILE A 218 9.37 0.12 7.37
C ILE A 218 8.68 0.67 6.12
N ALA A 219 7.60 0.03 5.67
CA ALA A 219 6.79 0.50 4.56
C ALA A 219 6.29 1.93 4.79
N ILE A 220 5.73 2.22 5.96
CA ILE A 220 5.30 3.57 6.36
C ILE A 220 6.47 4.55 6.34
N ARG A 221 7.63 4.18 6.87
CA ARG A 221 8.81 5.05 6.84
C ARG A 221 9.26 5.38 5.41
N MET A 222 9.20 4.42 4.49
CA MET A 222 9.51 4.63 3.08
C MET A 222 8.49 5.53 2.39
N ALA A 223 7.20 5.34 2.68
CA ALA A 223 6.10 6.09 2.11
C ALA A 223 5.91 7.48 2.76
N GLN A 224 6.48 7.74 3.92
CA GLN A 224 6.21 8.95 4.73
C GLN A 224 6.40 10.24 3.91
N LEU A 225 7.51 10.38 3.22
CA LEU A 225 7.79 11.58 2.43
C LEU A 225 6.95 11.66 1.15
N PRO A 226 6.79 10.58 0.35
CA PRO A 226 5.80 10.53 -0.73
C PRO A 226 4.39 10.94 -0.30
N ILE A 227 3.85 10.37 0.77
CA ILE A 227 2.55 10.76 1.33
C ILE A 227 2.54 12.25 1.68
N GLN A 228 3.56 12.71 2.39
CA GLN A 228 3.66 14.10 2.82
C GLN A 228 3.99 15.08 1.69
N THR A 229 4.24 14.61 0.50
CA THR A 229 4.35 15.46 -0.69
C THR A 229 3.03 16.17 -0.97
N VAL A 230 1.88 15.51 -0.71
CA VAL A 230 0.55 16.00 -1.08
C VAL A 230 -0.47 15.99 0.07
N ALA A 231 -0.29 15.20 1.12
CA ALA A 231 -1.29 14.99 2.18
C ALA A 231 -0.78 15.27 3.60
N ARG A 232 -1.73 15.58 4.51
CA ARG A 232 -1.52 15.70 5.96
C ARG A 232 -2.74 15.23 6.73
N ASN A 233 -2.56 15.12 8.04
CA ASN A 233 -3.61 14.79 9.00
C ASN A 233 -4.30 13.46 8.64
N ASP A 234 -5.63 13.43 8.61
CA ASP A 234 -6.39 12.20 8.37
C ASP A 234 -6.11 11.58 6.99
N ALA A 235 -5.84 12.36 5.95
CA ALA A 235 -5.45 11.85 4.63
C ALA A 235 -4.08 11.15 4.65
N GLU A 236 -3.13 11.67 5.43
CA GLU A 236 -1.85 11.01 5.67
C GLU A 236 -2.05 9.66 6.39
N ASP A 237 -2.90 9.60 7.40
CA ASP A 237 -3.16 8.38 8.17
C ASP A 237 -3.94 7.34 7.34
N ILE A 238 -4.88 7.76 6.50
CA ILE A 238 -5.56 6.90 5.52
C ILE A 238 -4.53 6.27 4.56
N SER A 239 -3.61 7.06 4.02
CA SER A 239 -2.56 6.54 3.12
C SER A 239 -1.66 5.51 3.82
N LYS A 240 -1.31 5.74 5.09
CA LYS A 240 -0.58 4.75 5.91
C LYS A 240 -1.37 3.47 6.14
N PHE A 241 -2.70 3.55 6.23
CA PHE A 241 -3.55 2.37 6.32
C PHE A 241 -3.39 1.48 5.08
N TYR A 242 -3.44 2.05 3.87
CA TYR A 242 -3.25 1.30 2.63
C TYR A 242 -1.84 0.73 2.52
N VAL A 243 -0.80 1.51 2.78
CA VAL A 243 0.59 1.05 2.83
C VAL A 243 0.76 -0.13 3.78
N THR A 244 0.07 -0.10 4.94
CA THR A 244 0.08 -1.22 5.91
C THR A 244 -0.60 -2.45 5.36
N MET A 245 -1.77 -2.31 4.72
CA MET A 245 -2.49 -3.40 4.06
C MET A 245 -1.58 -4.12 3.06
N TYR A 246 -0.92 -3.38 2.19
CA TYR A 246 -0.04 -3.91 1.16
C TYR A 246 1.21 -4.60 1.73
N SER A 247 1.81 -4.07 2.77
CA SER A 247 2.95 -4.73 3.44
C SER A 247 2.56 -6.09 4.06
N LEU A 248 1.33 -6.20 4.55
CA LEU A 248 0.81 -7.43 5.16
C LEU A 248 0.34 -8.47 4.13
N ALA A 249 0.14 -8.09 2.87
CA ALA A 249 -0.43 -8.94 1.81
C ALA A 249 0.43 -10.17 1.50
N SER A 250 1.75 -10.08 1.69
CA SER A 250 2.69 -11.18 1.49
C SER A 250 2.61 -12.31 2.53
N ILE A 251 1.85 -12.10 3.64
CA ILE A 251 1.72 -13.11 4.70
C ILE A 251 0.70 -14.17 4.29
N ASN A 252 1.19 -15.34 3.87
CA ASN A 252 0.32 -16.50 3.68
C ASN A 252 0.13 -17.22 5.02
N SER A 253 -1.04 -17.07 5.62
CA SER A 253 -1.35 -17.61 6.97
C SER A 253 -2.14 -18.91 6.93
N GLY A 254 -2.33 -19.56 5.77
CA GLY A 254 -3.15 -20.77 5.61
C GLY A 254 -4.65 -20.55 5.87
N LYS A 255 -5.10 -19.29 5.94
CA LYS A 255 -6.50 -18.89 6.11
C LYS A 255 -7.17 -18.67 4.75
N THR A 256 -8.51 -18.63 4.77
CA THR A 256 -9.26 -18.18 3.58
C THR A 256 -8.91 -16.75 3.20
N MET A 257 -9.14 -16.37 1.95
CA MET A 257 -8.86 -15.01 1.46
C MET A 257 -9.62 -13.97 2.31
N SER A 258 -10.90 -14.20 2.57
CA SER A 258 -11.71 -13.33 3.43
C SER A 258 -11.08 -13.14 4.83
N GLN A 259 -10.66 -14.23 5.48
CA GLN A 259 -10.01 -14.15 6.79
C GLN A 259 -8.67 -13.39 6.76
N ARG A 260 -7.92 -13.50 5.65
CA ARG A 260 -6.67 -12.73 5.46
C ARG A 260 -6.97 -11.25 5.34
N ILE A 261 -7.92 -10.87 4.48
CA ILE A 261 -8.37 -9.48 4.27
C ILE A 261 -8.81 -8.86 5.60
N HIS A 262 -9.70 -9.50 6.33
CA HIS A 262 -10.18 -8.97 7.62
C HIS A 262 -9.05 -8.83 8.65
N LYS A 263 -8.13 -9.78 8.71
CA LYS A 263 -6.97 -9.69 9.60
C LYS A 263 -6.05 -8.53 9.24
N MET A 264 -5.78 -8.35 7.96
CA MET A 264 -4.97 -7.24 7.44
C MET A 264 -5.65 -5.90 7.75
N ALA A 265 -6.93 -5.75 7.43
CA ALA A 265 -7.71 -4.55 7.70
C ALA A 265 -7.74 -4.18 9.20
N ASN A 266 -8.01 -5.14 10.08
CA ASN A 266 -7.97 -4.93 11.53
C ASN A 266 -6.57 -4.59 12.07
N THR A 267 -5.52 -5.06 11.42
CA THR A 267 -4.15 -4.69 11.78
C THR A 267 -3.86 -3.27 11.33
N SER A 268 -4.25 -2.92 10.10
CA SER A 268 -4.06 -1.59 9.52
C SER A 268 -4.91 -0.52 10.20
N ARG A 269 -6.10 -0.87 10.73
CA ARG A 269 -6.94 0.05 11.54
C ARG A 269 -6.15 0.69 12.70
N LYS A 270 -5.12 0.02 13.21
CA LYS A 270 -4.32 0.51 14.35
C LYS A 270 -3.42 1.69 14.01
N VAL A 271 -3.21 2.01 12.75
CA VAL A 271 -2.46 3.21 12.35
C VAL A 271 -3.34 4.46 12.36
N LEU A 272 -4.67 4.28 12.38
CA LEU A 272 -5.64 5.37 12.47
C LEU A 272 -5.86 5.74 13.95
N PRO A 273 -5.69 7.01 14.34
CA PRO A 273 -5.99 7.46 15.71
C PRO A 273 -7.47 7.20 16.04
N ASP A 274 -7.76 6.63 17.20
CA ASP A 274 -9.13 6.21 17.59
C ASP A 274 -10.16 7.34 17.55
N SER A 275 -9.74 8.58 17.81
CA SER A 275 -10.62 9.76 17.77
C SER A 275 -10.83 10.34 16.37
N SER A 276 -10.09 9.87 15.36
CA SER A 276 -10.15 10.39 14.00
C SER A 276 -11.41 9.91 13.26
N TYR A 277 -11.87 10.70 12.29
CA TYR A 277 -13.01 10.27 11.47
C TYR A 277 -12.69 9.03 10.63
N PRO A 278 -11.46 8.81 10.09
CA PRO A 278 -11.17 7.57 9.36
C PRO A 278 -11.28 6.32 10.24
N ALA A 279 -10.85 6.39 11.50
CA ALA A 279 -11.01 5.30 12.44
C ALA A 279 -12.48 4.96 12.67
N GLN A 280 -13.31 5.98 12.85
CA GLN A 280 -14.75 5.82 13.05
C GLN A 280 -15.47 5.36 11.77
N MET A 281 -15.03 5.79 10.59
CA MET A 281 -15.51 5.29 9.29
C MET A 281 -15.21 3.79 9.13
N PHE A 282 -14.01 3.37 9.49
CA PHE A 282 -13.63 1.95 9.48
C PHE A 282 -14.53 1.13 10.41
N ASP A 283 -14.63 1.54 11.67
CA ASP A 283 -15.39 0.81 12.69
C ASP A 283 -16.88 0.76 12.33
N TYR A 284 -17.43 1.84 11.77
CA TYR A 284 -18.83 1.90 11.31
C TYR A 284 -19.08 0.99 10.11
N SER A 285 -18.24 1.04 9.09
CA SER A 285 -18.34 0.20 7.89
C SER A 285 -18.25 -1.30 8.26
N GLN A 286 -17.29 -1.66 9.11
CA GLN A 286 -17.11 -3.03 9.59
C GLN A 286 -18.33 -3.50 10.42
N LYS A 287 -18.84 -2.65 11.29
CA LYS A 287 -20.04 -2.95 12.08
C LYS A 287 -21.25 -3.27 11.20
N LEU A 288 -21.51 -2.47 10.17
CA LEU A 288 -22.63 -2.70 9.26
C LEU A 288 -22.45 -4.00 8.48
N TYR A 289 -21.25 -4.26 7.96
CA TYR A 289 -20.91 -5.53 7.32
C TYR A 289 -21.16 -6.72 8.24
N MET A 290 -20.64 -6.69 9.47
CA MET A 290 -20.82 -7.78 10.45
C MET A 290 -22.29 -7.97 10.89
N SER A 291 -23.09 -6.93 10.77
CA SER A 291 -24.54 -7.00 11.05
C SER A 291 -25.35 -7.53 9.86
N GLY A 292 -24.70 -7.90 8.75
CA GLY A 292 -25.37 -8.45 7.56
C GLY A 292 -26.19 -7.43 6.76
N ILE A 293 -25.94 -6.13 6.95
CA ILE A 293 -26.56 -5.06 6.16
C ILE A 293 -26.03 -5.16 4.71
N PRO A 294 -26.87 -5.09 3.67
CA PRO A 294 -26.41 -5.10 2.27
C PRO A 294 -25.42 -3.96 1.98
N TRP A 295 -24.49 -4.18 1.04
CA TRP A 295 -23.43 -3.21 0.75
C TRP A 295 -23.98 -1.87 0.27
N GLU A 296 -25.07 -1.86 -0.50
CA GLU A 296 -25.73 -0.63 -0.96
C GLU A 296 -26.23 0.20 0.22
N GLN A 297 -26.91 -0.43 1.16
CA GLN A 297 -27.41 0.24 2.36
C GLN A 297 -26.27 0.70 3.27
N THR A 298 -25.17 -0.04 3.31
CA THR A 298 -23.97 0.37 4.04
C THR A 298 -23.34 1.61 3.41
N ARG A 299 -23.16 1.64 2.08
CA ARG A 299 -22.69 2.80 1.33
C ARG A 299 -23.60 4.01 1.55
N ASP A 300 -24.93 3.85 1.44
CA ASP A 300 -25.89 4.92 1.65
C ASP A 300 -25.85 5.45 3.08
N SER A 301 -25.69 4.56 4.06
CA SER A 301 -25.52 4.95 5.47
C SER A 301 -24.27 5.77 5.71
N ILE A 302 -23.16 5.42 5.03
CA ILE A 302 -21.91 6.18 5.05
C ILE A 302 -22.12 7.56 4.44
N TYR A 303 -22.74 7.64 3.27
CA TYR A 303 -23.08 8.88 2.60
C TYR A 303 -23.86 9.83 3.51
N TYR A 304 -24.99 9.35 4.07
CA TYR A 304 -25.81 10.18 4.96
C TYR A 304 -25.07 10.60 6.22
N LYS A 305 -24.36 9.67 6.86
CA LYS A 305 -23.67 9.94 8.11
C LYS A 305 -22.56 10.97 7.95
N TYR A 306 -21.71 10.80 6.97
CA TYR A 306 -20.48 11.59 6.85
C TYR A 306 -20.60 12.75 5.88
N GLN A 307 -21.10 12.54 4.68
CA GLN A 307 -21.15 13.60 3.68
C GLN A 307 -22.34 14.53 3.87
N VAL A 308 -23.52 14.02 4.24
CA VAL A 308 -24.73 14.84 4.48
C VAL A 308 -24.74 15.42 5.87
N ASN A 309 -24.66 14.58 6.91
CA ASN A 309 -24.75 15.00 8.31
C ASN A 309 -23.43 15.53 8.90
N GLN A 310 -22.30 15.29 8.23
CA GLN A 310 -20.97 15.74 8.65
C GLN A 310 -20.62 15.29 10.09
N GLU A 311 -20.99 14.06 10.44
CA GLU A 311 -20.74 13.52 11.76
C GLU A 311 -19.24 13.23 12.02
N ASN A 312 -18.87 13.12 13.29
CA ASN A 312 -17.53 12.77 13.77
C ASN A 312 -16.42 13.72 13.30
N GLY A 313 -16.76 14.99 13.07
CA GLY A 313 -15.81 16.00 12.62
C GLY A 313 -15.48 15.95 11.13
N TYR A 314 -16.14 15.08 10.35
CA TYR A 314 -15.99 15.06 8.89
C TYR A 314 -16.81 16.21 8.28
N ASN A 315 -16.17 17.34 8.02
CA ASN A 315 -16.82 18.56 7.53
C ASN A 315 -16.25 19.05 6.20
N ILE A 316 -15.59 18.19 5.44
CA ILE A 316 -14.91 18.54 4.20
C ILE A 316 -15.85 19.15 3.16
N THR A 317 -17.13 18.71 3.14
CA THR A 317 -18.16 19.19 2.21
C THR A 317 -18.52 20.67 2.44
N SER A 318 -18.30 21.22 3.65
CA SER A 318 -18.57 22.61 3.99
C SER A 318 -17.40 23.57 3.68
N LYS A 319 -16.25 23.03 3.22
CA LYS A 319 -15.05 23.82 2.93
C LYS A 319 -15.05 24.49 1.55
N ASN A 320 -16.15 24.45 0.83
CA ASN A 320 -16.29 24.99 -0.52
C ASN A 320 -15.21 24.48 -1.49
N LEU A 321 -14.81 23.21 -1.34
CA LEU A 321 -13.89 22.53 -2.24
C LEU A 321 -14.64 22.03 -3.46
N TYR A 322 -13.89 21.74 -4.54
CA TYR A 322 -14.46 21.23 -5.78
C TYR A 322 -15.41 20.04 -5.51
N CYS A 323 -16.55 20.00 -6.22
CA CYS A 323 -17.60 18.97 -6.12
C CYS A 323 -18.00 18.60 -4.68
N ASN A 324 -18.02 19.54 -3.74
CA ASN A 324 -18.34 19.30 -2.32
C ASN A 324 -17.45 18.23 -1.66
N GLY A 325 -16.20 18.14 -2.08
CA GLY A 325 -15.24 17.18 -1.54
C GLY A 325 -15.43 15.75 -2.07
N CYS A 326 -15.87 15.58 -3.31
CA CYS A 326 -16.00 14.26 -3.94
C CYS A 326 -14.66 13.51 -4.04
N PHE A 327 -13.55 14.25 -4.13
CA PHE A 327 -12.18 13.72 -4.05
C PHE A 327 -11.61 13.67 -2.63
N ALA A 328 -12.42 13.90 -1.60
CA ALA A 328 -11.90 13.87 -0.24
C ALA A 328 -11.49 12.45 0.16
N SER A 329 -10.33 12.33 0.79
CA SER A 329 -9.78 11.04 1.22
C SER A 329 -10.74 10.26 2.14
N GLY A 330 -11.47 10.93 3.02
CA GLY A 330 -12.37 10.28 3.97
C GLY A 330 -13.53 9.53 3.32
N ILE A 331 -14.31 10.19 2.45
CA ILE A 331 -15.47 9.53 1.83
C ILE A 331 -15.04 8.40 0.89
N ASN A 332 -13.96 8.60 0.13
CA ASN A 332 -13.40 7.59 -0.74
C ASN A 332 -12.80 6.41 0.05
N PHE A 333 -12.15 6.68 1.18
CA PHE A 333 -11.73 5.63 2.12
C PHE A 333 -12.91 4.80 2.61
N ALA A 334 -13.98 5.44 3.05
CA ALA A 334 -15.17 4.74 3.55
C ALA A 334 -15.86 3.92 2.44
N ALA A 335 -15.94 4.44 1.21
CA ALA A 335 -16.43 3.71 0.03
C ALA A 335 -15.52 2.51 -0.29
N SER A 336 -14.20 2.67 -0.23
CA SER A 336 -13.25 1.59 -0.44
C SER A 336 -13.42 0.45 0.58
N LEU A 337 -13.72 0.77 1.84
CA LEU A 337 -13.99 -0.24 2.87
C LEU A 337 -15.24 -1.06 2.57
N VAL A 338 -16.25 -0.47 1.91
CA VAL A 338 -17.44 -1.22 1.46
C VAL A 338 -17.00 -2.28 0.44
N SER A 339 -16.25 -1.91 -0.60
CA SER A 339 -15.79 -2.88 -1.58
C SER A 339 -14.86 -3.94 -0.97
N LEU A 340 -13.98 -3.57 -0.06
CA LEU A 340 -13.08 -4.49 0.63
C LEU A 340 -13.82 -5.54 1.47
N PHE A 341 -14.71 -5.11 2.36
CA PHE A 341 -15.40 -6.01 3.28
C PHE A 341 -16.40 -6.90 2.55
N TYR A 342 -17.22 -6.34 1.68
CA TYR A 342 -18.22 -7.11 0.96
C TYR A 342 -17.68 -7.91 -0.22
N GLY A 343 -16.51 -7.53 -0.75
CA GLY A 343 -15.76 -8.30 -1.74
C GLY A 343 -15.17 -9.58 -1.17
N GLU A 344 -14.82 -9.60 0.14
CA GLU A 344 -14.33 -10.77 0.88
C GLU A 344 -13.08 -11.41 0.26
N GLY A 345 -12.32 -10.63 -0.53
CA GLY A 345 -11.12 -11.06 -1.25
C GLY A 345 -11.38 -11.81 -2.56
N ASP A 346 -12.63 -11.85 -3.02
CA ASP A 346 -12.94 -12.21 -4.40
C ASP A 346 -12.68 -11.01 -5.32
N LEU A 347 -11.75 -11.17 -6.28
CA LEU A 347 -11.30 -10.08 -7.15
C LEU A 347 -12.45 -9.46 -7.94
N LYS A 348 -13.29 -10.30 -8.60
CA LYS A 348 -14.39 -9.82 -9.42
C LYS A 348 -15.46 -9.10 -8.59
N LYS A 349 -15.83 -9.68 -7.45
CA LYS A 349 -16.83 -9.12 -6.56
C LYS A 349 -16.36 -7.78 -5.98
N THR A 350 -15.08 -7.70 -5.58
CA THR A 350 -14.48 -6.48 -5.05
C THR A 350 -14.50 -5.36 -6.08
N ILE A 351 -14.03 -5.63 -7.31
CA ILE A 351 -14.05 -4.66 -8.40
C ILE A 351 -15.48 -4.19 -8.69
N LYS A 352 -16.43 -5.12 -8.84
CA LYS A 352 -17.84 -4.77 -9.12
C LYS A 352 -18.44 -3.83 -8.07
N ILE A 353 -18.20 -4.12 -6.78
CA ILE A 353 -18.73 -3.29 -5.70
C ILE A 353 -18.03 -1.92 -5.70
N GLY A 354 -16.72 -1.85 -5.90
CA GLY A 354 -15.98 -0.59 -5.97
C GLY A 354 -16.46 0.29 -7.11
N THR A 355 -16.58 -0.26 -8.32
CA THR A 355 -17.11 0.42 -9.50
C THR A 355 -18.51 1.00 -9.27
N LEU A 356 -19.37 0.30 -8.55
CA LEU A 356 -20.75 0.74 -8.29
C LEU A 356 -20.89 1.61 -7.02
N ALA A 357 -19.83 1.76 -6.24
CA ALA A 357 -19.92 2.46 -4.96
C ALA A 357 -20.14 3.98 -5.09
N GLY A 358 -19.64 4.59 -6.17
CA GLY A 358 -19.73 6.03 -6.41
C GLY A 358 -18.44 6.78 -6.03
N TRP A 359 -18.51 8.09 -6.13
CA TRP A 359 -17.40 9.04 -5.99
C TRP A 359 -16.27 8.73 -6.98
N ASP A 360 -15.04 8.70 -6.53
CA ASP A 360 -13.84 8.38 -7.27
C ASP A 360 -13.70 6.86 -7.35
N SER A 361 -14.53 6.22 -8.18
CA SER A 361 -14.73 4.77 -8.15
C SER A 361 -13.56 3.95 -8.69
N ASP A 362 -12.71 4.52 -9.52
CA ASP A 362 -11.51 3.87 -10.05
C ASP A 362 -10.42 3.72 -8.97
N ASN A 363 -10.26 4.71 -8.10
CA ASN A 363 -9.27 4.65 -7.02
C ASN A 363 -9.50 3.45 -6.06
N PRO A 364 -10.64 3.29 -5.36
CA PRO A 364 -10.84 2.14 -4.48
C PRO A 364 -10.83 0.81 -5.23
N THR A 365 -11.22 0.79 -6.49
CA THR A 365 -11.11 -0.41 -7.33
C THR A 365 -9.67 -0.73 -7.68
N ALA A 366 -8.88 0.24 -8.13
CA ALA A 366 -7.45 0.07 -8.43
C ALA A 366 -6.70 -0.45 -7.20
N THR A 367 -6.88 0.21 -6.06
CA THR A 367 -6.26 -0.18 -4.79
C THR A 367 -6.54 -1.65 -4.44
N TRP A 368 -7.81 -2.06 -4.38
CA TRP A 368 -8.10 -3.44 -3.99
C TRP A 368 -7.88 -4.46 -5.10
N GLY A 369 -8.02 -4.04 -6.36
CA GLY A 369 -7.65 -4.86 -7.51
C GLY A 369 -6.17 -5.18 -7.51
N GLY A 370 -5.32 -4.19 -7.23
CA GLY A 370 -3.88 -4.34 -7.04
C GLY A 370 -3.54 -5.24 -5.85
N LEU A 371 -4.15 -4.99 -4.68
CA LEU A 371 -3.91 -5.79 -3.47
C LEU A 371 -4.28 -7.28 -3.67
N ILE A 372 -5.50 -7.55 -4.13
CA ILE A 372 -5.97 -8.92 -4.34
C ILE A 372 -5.19 -9.55 -5.50
N GLY A 373 -4.92 -8.79 -6.57
CA GLY A 373 -4.07 -9.22 -7.68
C GLY A 373 -2.69 -9.66 -7.21
N PHE A 374 -2.05 -8.88 -6.33
CA PHE A 374 -0.81 -9.29 -5.67
C PHE A 374 -0.97 -10.60 -4.89
N MET A 375 -2.06 -10.75 -4.14
CA MET A 375 -2.25 -11.93 -3.29
C MET A 375 -2.49 -13.23 -4.06
N ILE A 376 -3.05 -13.15 -5.28
CA ILE A 376 -3.35 -14.33 -6.12
C ILE A 376 -2.38 -14.54 -7.29
N GLY A 377 -1.55 -13.54 -7.60
CA GLY A 377 -0.60 -13.58 -8.71
C GLY A 377 -1.27 -13.52 -10.09
N LYS A 378 -0.44 -13.50 -11.13
CA LYS A 378 -0.90 -13.47 -12.53
C LYS A 378 -1.84 -14.62 -12.85
N ASP A 379 -1.44 -15.85 -12.55
CA ASP A 379 -2.21 -17.05 -12.90
C ASP A 379 -3.56 -17.08 -12.17
N GLY A 380 -3.61 -16.56 -10.93
CA GLY A 380 -4.87 -16.43 -10.19
C GLY A 380 -5.83 -15.44 -10.83
N ILE A 381 -5.34 -14.31 -11.37
CA ILE A 381 -6.16 -13.33 -12.10
C ILE A 381 -6.69 -13.94 -13.41
N GLU A 382 -5.81 -14.58 -14.21
CA GLU A 382 -6.19 -15.22 -15.47
C GLU A 382 -7.23 -16.32 -15.23
N ALA A 383 -7.06 -17.11 -14.18
CA ALA A 383 -8.04 -18.14 -13.79
C ALA A 383 -9.37 -17.52 -13.33
N ALA A 384 -9.36 -16.43 -12.57
CA ALA A 384 -10.56 -15.75 -12.10
C ALA A 384 -11.43 -15.25 -13.27
N PHE A 385 -10.81 -14.77 -14.34
CA PHE A 385 -11.52 -14.25 -15.52
C PHE A 385 -11.61 -15.22 -16.69
N ASP A 386 -11.01 -16.41 -16.58
CA ASP A 386 -10.94 -17.44 -17.64
C ASP A 386 -10.41 -16.87 -18.98
N ARG A 387 -9.34 -16.07 -18.90
CA ARG A 387 -8.72 -15.45 -20.08
C ARG A 387 -7.29 -15.02 -19.85
N LYS A 388 -6.56 -14.79 -20.96
CA LYS A 388 -5.25 -14.16 -20.98
C LYS A 388 -5.37 -12.64 -21.20
N PHE A 389 -4.41 -11.89 -20.69
CA PHE A 389 -4.37 -10.43 -20.76
C PHE A 389 -3.08 -9.93 -21.40
N SER A 390 -3.11 -8.69 -21.87
CA SER A 390 -1.89 -7.98 -22.24
C SER A 390 -0.95 -7.84 -21.03
N ASN A 391 0.34 -8.01 -21.27
CA ASN A 391 1.39 -7.68 -20.31
C ASN A 391 2.03 -6.32 -20.57
N ARG A 392 1.52 -5.55 -21.55
CA ARG A 392 2.09 -4.28 -21.98
C ARG A 392 1.40 -3.13 -21.27
N PHE A 393 2.20 -2.20 -20.80
CA PHE A 393 1.76 -0.98 -20.09
C PHE A 393 2.33 0.25 -20.79
N ASN A 394 1.55 1.30 -20.91
CA ASN A 394 1.97 2.61 -21.40
C ASN A 394 1.60 3.65 -20.35
N ILE A 395 2.61 4.31 -19.81
CA ILE A 395 2.40 5.42 -18.87
C ILE A 395 1.58 6.53 -19.55
N HIS A 396 0.86 7.31 -18.78
CA HIS A 396 -0.02 8.35 -19.32
C HIS A 396 0.75 9.33 -20.24
N ARG A 397 0.10 9.78 -21.31
CA ARG A 397 0.71 10.65 -22.34
C ARG A 397 1.30 11.97 -21.82
N THR A 398 0.85 12.42 -20.65
CA THR A 398 1.36 13.62 -19.97
C THR A 398 2.61 13.36 -19.13
N ARG A 399 3.09 12.13 -19.10
CA ARG A 399 4.37 11.75 -18.51
C ARG A 399 5.44 11.68 -19.59
N GLN A 400 6.72 11.88 -19.22
CA GLN A 400 7.83 11.98 -20.17
C GLN A 400 9.14 11.46 -19.59
N ASN A 401 10.16 11.35 -20.45
CA ASN A 401 11.53 10.99 -20.08
C ASN A 401 11.66 9.61 -19.41
N PHE A 402 10.74 8.71 -19.68
CA PHE A 402 10.85 7.30 -19.31
C PHE A 402 11.52 6.49 -20.44
N PRO A 403 12.17 5.36 -20.14
CA PRO A 403 12.67 4.42 -21.15
C PRO A 403 11.55 3.98 -22.10
N ASN A 404 11.88 3.75 -23.39
CA ASN A 404 10.96 3.31 -24.44
C ASN A 404 9.69 4.18 -24.56
N ASP A 405 9.84 5.49 -24.41
CA ASP A 405 8.74 6.45 -24.47
C ASP A 405 7.58 6.13 -23.51
N GLY A 406 7.89 5.51 -22.37
CA GLY A 406 6.91 5.16 -21.35
C GLY A 406 6.22 3.81 -21.56
N ILE A 407 6.60 3.06 -22.59
CA ILE A 407 6.10 1.70 -22.81
C ILE A 407 6.95 0.72 -21.99
N ASP A 408 6.30 -0.07 -21.16
CA ASP A 408 6.91 -1.10 -20.33
C ASP A 408 6.08 -2.40 -20.40
N THR A 409 6.50 -3.41 -19.65
CA THR A 409 5.76 -4.65 -19.47
C THR A 409 5.63 -4.96 -17.98
N PHE A 410 4.53 -5.58 -17.58
CA PHE A 410 4.35 -5.99 -16.18
C PHE A 410 5.46 -6.93 -15.71
N GLU A 411 6.04 -7.72 -16.62
CA GLU A 411 7.22 -8.56 -16.34
C GLU A 411 8.43 -7.71 -15.93
N ASN A 412 8.75 -6.65 -16.68
CA ASN A 412 9.87 -5.75 -16.39
C ASN A 412 9.58 -4.87 -15.16
N MET A 413 8.34 -4.40 -15.01
CA MET A 413 7.90 -3.63 -13.85
C MET A 413 8.05 -4.47 -12.56
N SER A 414 7.63 -5.74 -12.59
CA SER A 414 7.79 -6.69 -11.48
C SER A 414 9.26 -6.98 -11.16
N GLN A 415 10.09 -7.11 -12.19
CA GLN A 415 11.53 -7.30 -12.00
C GLN A 415 12.19 -6.08 -11.35
N LYS A 416 11.81 -4.87 -11.73
CA LYS A 416 12.29 -3.62 -11.09
C LYS A 416 11.82 -3.54 -9.64
N GLY A 417 10.55 -3.85 -9.39
CA GLY A 417 9.98 -3.92 -8.03
C GLY A 417 10.72 -4.93 -7.14
N LEU A 418 11.03 -6.12 -7.68
CA LEU A 418 11.83 -7.13 -6.96
C LEU A 418 13.21 -6.59 -6.56
N ILE A 419 13.89 -5.86 -7.45
CA ILE A 419 15.21 -5.26 -7.19
C ILE A 419 15.11 -4.17 -6.11
N VAL A 420 14.04 -3.38 -6.12
CA VAL A 420 13.77 -2.41 -5.04
C VAL A 420 13.57 -3.14 -3.72
N THR A 421 12.74 -4.18 -3.70
CA THR A 421 12.48 -5.00 -2.50
C THR A 421 13.75 -5.69 -1.99
N ASP A 422 14.60 -6.25 -2.87
CA ASP A 422 15.91 -6.81 -2.49
C ASP A 422 16.72 -5.81 -1.67
N ARG A 423 16.74 -4.55 -2.11
CA ARG A 423 17.45 -3.49 -1.41
C ARG A 423 16.84 -3.19 -0.05
N VAL A 424 15.52 -3.04 0.01
CA VAL A 424 14.79 -2.78 1.25
C VAL A 424 14.99 -3.91 2.25
N VAL A 425 14.96 -5.16 1.80
CA VAL A 425 15.24 -6.33 2.65
C VAL A 425 16.61 -6.23 3.28
N LYS A 426 17.64 -5.84 2.52
CA LYS A 426 19.01 -5.73 3.03
C LYS A 426 19.23 -4.48 3.89
N GLU A 427 18.80 -3.32 3.41
CA GLU A 427 19.16 -2.02 3.99
C GLU A 427 18.25 -1.60 5.15
N GLU A 428 16.94 -1.91 5.07
CA GLU A 428 15.95 -1.40 6.00
C GLU A 428 15.40 -2.48 6.96
N ILE A 429 15.22 -3.70 6.45
CA ILE A 429 14.67 -4.83 7.22
C ILE A 429 15.77 -5.57 8.00
N GLY A 430 17.02 -5.53 7.52
CA GLY A 430 18.09 -6.35 8.07
C GLY A 430 17.92 -7.84 7.77
N GLY A 431 17.22 -8.16 6.69
CA GLY A 431 17.05 -9.52 6.19
C GLY A 431 18.22 -10.00 5.33
N ILE A 432 18.16 -11.26 4.96
CA ILE A 432 19.17 -11.94 4.16
C ILE A 432 18.55 -12.33 2.81
N ILE A 433 19.31 -12.18 1.73
CA ILE A 433 18.97 -12.74 0.42
C ILE A 433 19.77 -14.03 0.25
N ASP A 434 19.05 -15.14 0.31
CA ASP A 434 19.58 -16.46 0.00
C ASP A 434 19.51 -16.66 -1.53
N ILE A 435 20.66 -16.57 -2.19
CA ILE A 435 20.75 -16.66 -3.66
C ILE A 435 20.56 -18.10 -4.13
N GLU A 436 21.03 -19.10 -3.37
CA GLU A 436 20.96 -20.50 -3.74
C GLU A 436 19.51 -20.98 -3.76
N GLU A 437 18.75 -20.65 -2.70
CA GLU A 437 17.33 -20.99 -2.57
C GLU A 437 16.41 -19.96 -3.23
N ASN A 438 16.94 -18.84 -3.69
CA ASN A 438 16.20 -17.69 -4.23
C ASN A 438 15.09 -17.17 -3.29
N MET A 439 15.45 -16.99 -2.03
CA MET A 439 14.55 -16.62 -0.94
C MET A 439 15.00 -15.36 -0.22
N TRP A 440 14.06 -14.63 0.36
CA TRP A 440 14.34 -13.69 1.44
C TRP A 440 14.15 -14.38 2.79
N LEU A 441 15.08 -14.11 3.71
CA LEU A 441 14.98 -14.46 5.11
C LEU A 441 14.68 -13.17 5.89
N ILE A 442 13.43 -12.98 6.26
CA ILE A 442 12.96 -11.79 6.96
C ILE A 442 12.97 -12.07 8.47
N PRO A 443 13.72 -11.30 9.30
CA PRO A 443 13.78 -11.57 10.73
C PRO A 443 12.43 -11.32 11.41
N ILE A 444 11.98 -12.29 12.20
CA ILE A 444 10.83 -12.17 13.08
C ILE A 444 11.38 -11.89 14.48
N LYS A 445 10.94 -10.81 15.13
CA LYS A 445 11.29 -10.58 16.54
C LYS A 445 10.75 -11.76 17.37
N PRO A 446 11.55 -12.36 18.27
CA PRO A 446 11.06 -13.40 19.16
C PRO A 446 9.83 -12.86 19.92
N ARG A 447 8.79 -13.69 20.05
CA ARG A 447 7.70 -13.39 20.97
C ARG A 447 8.32 -13.36 22.37
N ASN A 448 8.42 -12.20 22.99
CA ASN A 448 8.64 -12.13 24.42
C ASN A 448 7.46 -12.88 25.08
N ASN A 449 7.73 -14.09 25.55
CA ASN A 449 6.82 -14.78 26.46
C ASN A 449 6.78 -13.93 27.73
N GLN A 450 5.84 -13.00 27.81
CA GLN A 450 5.44 -12.42 29.07
C GLN A 450 4.90 -13.58 29.91
N LYS A 451 5.70 -13.95 30.93
CA LYS A 451 5.26 -14.81 32.04
C LYS A 451 4.26 -14.08 32.92
#